data_1e5ab3fd8f4e7f23b7580f2abc608927
#
_entry.id   1e5ab3fd8f4e7f23b7580f2abc608927
#
_cell.length_a   1.000
_cell.length_b   1.000
_cell.length_c   1.000
_cell.angle_alpha   90.00
_cell.angle_beta   90.00
_cell.angle_gamma   90.00
#
_symmetry.space_group_name_H-M   'P 1'
#
loop_
_entity.id
_entity.type
_entity.pdbx_description
1 polymer ?
#
loop_
_entity_poly.entity_id
_entity_poly.type
_entity_poly.pdbx_seq_one_letter_code
_entity_poly.pdbx_strand_id
1 'polypeptide(L)'
;MTDRADLSTDVLVIGGGPAGAAAGYWLARHGVDVTIVERKTFPRDKTCGDGLTPRAVHQLGEMGLTEQLSKYHRYHGLRATGMGRELELQWPSHSVYPSHGYVVRRRELDQMVAENAVAAGATLLTGHEALDPVIDRGFVRGATVQTKDGTTKQITARYVVVADGANSRFGRALGTFRTREWPYGTAIRTYWETPRHADPWIESALDVKDRNGNPMPGYGWIFPVGDGTVNIGVGLLSTFRDFKSVNTTHLLDAYAHQVADRWEIDPT
;
A
#
# COMPACT_ATOMS: atom_id res chain seq x y z
N MET A 1 6.66 -10.93 40.01
CA MET A 1 7.70 -10.56 39.00
C MET A 1 7.70 -11.68 37.99
N THR A 2 6.90 -11.56 36.94
CA THR A 2 6.82 -12.52 35.85
C THR A 2 7.98 -12.27 34.90
N ASP A 3 8.76 -13.30 34.71
CA ASP A 3 9.91 -13.39 33.80
C ASP A 3 9.46 -12.99 32.38
N ARG A 4 9.75 -11.76 31.98
CA ARG A 4 9.54 -11.26 30.63
C ARG A 4 10.78 -11.60 29.83
N ALA A 5 10.77 -12.72 29.14
CA ALA A 5 11.81 -13.01 28.17
C ALA A 5 11.81 -11.89 27.11
N ASP A 6 12.78 -11.00 27.16
CA ASP A 6 13.03 -10.01 26.13
C ASP A 6 13.43 -10.76 24.85
N LEU A 7 12.71 -10.50 23.78
CA LEU A 7 13.04 -11.06 22.47
C LEU A 7 14.24 -10.29 21.91
N SER A 8 15.23 -11.01 21.38
CA SER A 8 16.38 -10.41 20.70
C SER A 8 16.45 -10.93 19.27
N THR A 9 16.82 -10.08 18.33
CA THR A 9 16.95 -10.39 16.90
C THR A 9 18.10 -9.55 16.30
N ASP A 10 18.65 -9.93 15.16
CA ASP A 10 19.63 -9.07 14.48
C ASP A 10 18.97 -7.83 13.89
N VAL A 11 17.82 -8.00 13.25
CA VAL A 11 17.06 -6.90 12.64
C VAL A 11 15.60 -6.93 13.06
N LEU A 12 15.13 -5.83 13.66
CA LEU A 12 13.73 -5.61 13.94
C LEU A 12 13.10 -4.76 12.84
N VAL A 13 12.06 -5.27 12.18
CA VAL A 13 11.31 -4.53 11.16
C VAL A 13 9.98 -4.06 11.75
N ILE A 14 9.73 -2.76 11.75
CA ILE A 14 8.50 -2.13 12.23
C ILE A 14 7.53 -1.96 11.07
N GLY A 15 6.45 -2.74 11.07
CA GLY A 15 5.41 -2.74 10.03
C GLY A 15 5.56 -3.87 9.04
N GLY A 16 4.51 -4.71 8.93
CA GLY A 16 4.42 -5.87 8.01
C GLY A 16 3.75 -5.54 6.68
N GLY A 17 3.74 -4.26 6.24
CA GLY A 17 3.29 -3.88 4.90
C GLY A 17 4.30 -4.29 3.82
N PRO A 18 4.05 -3.99 2.52
CA PRO A 18 4.91 -4.43 1.43
C PRO A 18 6.39 -4.10 1.62
N ALA A 19 6.69 -2.91 2.15
CA ALA A 19 8.08 -2.50 2.39
C ALA A 19 8.76 -3.34 3.48
N GLY A 20 8.08 -3.51 4.63
CA GLY A 20 8.65 -4.28 5.74
C GLY A 20 8.71 -5.76 5.48
N ALA A 21 7.66 -6.32 4.85
CA ALA A 21 7.66 -7.74 4.47
C ALA A 21 8.72 -8.05 3.39
N ALA A 22 8.92 -7.17 2.40
CA ALA A 22 10.00 -7.33 1.44
C ALA A 22 11.39 -7.22 2.09
N ALA A 23 11.58 -6.26 3.02
CA ALA A 23 12.83 -6.17 3.78
C ALA A 23 13.08 -7.45 4.59
N GLY A 24 12.04 -7.94 5.28
CA GLY A 24 12.12 -9.19 6.05
C GLY A 24 12.45 -10.41 5.18
N TYR A 25 11.83 -10.51 3.99
CA TYR A 25 12.13 -11.57 3.03
C TYR A 25 13.60 -11.58 2.63
N TRP A 26 14.12 -10.45 2.19
CA TRP A 26 15.51 -10.39 1.71
C TRP A 26 16.52 -10.59 2.84
N LEU A 27 16.27 -10.05 4.02
CA LEU A 27 17.12 -10.29 5.19
C LEU A 27 17.17 -11.78 5.56
N ALA A 28 16.00 -12.43 5.66
CA ALA A 28 15.93 -13.86 5.98
C ALA A 28 16.60 -14.72 4.90
N ARG A 29 16.41 -14.41 3.62
CA ARG A 29 17.08 -15.07 2.49
C ARG A 29 18.60 -15.00 2.56
N HIS A 30 19.14 -13.97 3.20
CA HIS A 30 20.58 -13.80 3.44
C HIS A 30 21.03 -14.34 4.81
N GLY A 31 20.19 -15.11 5.49
CA GLY A 31 20.55 -15.77 6.76
C GLY A 31 20.59 -14.83 7.98
N VAL A 32 19.97 -13.64 7.87
CA VAL A 32 19.86 -12.71 8.98
C VAL A 32 18.69 -13.11 9.86
N ASP A 33 18.88 -13.15 11.19
CA ASP A 33 17.76 -13.29 12.14
C ASP A 33 16.93 -12.00 12.13
N VAL A 34 15.67 -12.10 11.62
CA VAL A 34 14.79 -10.96 11.44
C VAL A 34 13.41 -11.18 12.04
N THR A 35 12.97 -10.22 12.84
CA THR A 35 11.63 -10.17 13.41
C THR A 35 10.87 -8.99 12.84
N ILE A 36 9.68 -9.26 12.28
CA ILE A 36 8.74 -8.25 11.77
C ILE A 36 7.63 -8.09 12.80
N VAL A 37 7.36 -6.87 13.25
CA VAL A 37 6.19 -6.54 14.09
C VAL A 37 5.13 -5.80 13.27
N GLU A 38 3.89 -6.29 13.30
CA GLU A 38 2.74 -5.69 12.62
C GLU A 38 1.58 -5.53 13.62
N ARG A 39 1.06 -4.31 13.76
CA ARG A 39 -0.01 -4.01 14.73
C ARG A 39 -1.34 -4.68 14.41
N LYS A 40 -1.61 -4.94 13.13
CA LYS A 40 -2.82 -5.63 12.68
C LYS A 40 -2.56 -7.12 12.46
N THR A 41 -3.64 -7.88 12.31
CA THR A 41 -3.58 -9.26 11.81
C THR A 41 -3.94 -9.29 10.34
N PHE A 42 -3.33 -10.17 9.57
CA PHE A 42 -3.70 -10.42 8.18
C PHE A 42 -4.92 -11.36 8.09
N PRO A 43 -5.75 -11.23 7.02
CA PRO A 43 -5.72 -10.18 6.02
C PRO A 43 -6.20 -8.83 6.57
N ARG A 44 -5.65 -7.72 6.07
CA ARG A 44 -6.02 -6.37 6.52
C ARG A 44 -6.18 -5.40 5.37
N ASP A 45 -7.15 -4.50 5.48
CA ASP A 45 -7.35 -3.46 4.48
C ASP A 45 -6.31 -2.34 4.58
N LYS A 46 -5.99 -1.79 3.40
CA LYS A 46 -5.20 -0.59 3.23
C LYS A 46 -5.69 0.17 2.00
N THR A 47 -5.97 1.46 2.13
CA THR A 47 -6.35 2.30 0.99
C THR A 47 -5.25 2.31 -0.07
N CYS A 48 -5.60 1.89 -1.29
CA CYS A 48 -4.72 1.80 -2.45
C CYS A 48 -5.57 1.60 -3.72
N GLY A 49 -5.03 1.87 -4.90
CA GLY A 49 -5.62 1.49 -6.18
C GLY A 49 -5.43 0.00 -6.52
N ASP A 50 -4.58 -0.72 -5.77
CA ASP A 50 -4.31 -2.15 -5.93
C ASP A 50 -3.49 -2.52 -7.19
N GLY A 51 -3.12 -1.54 -8.03
CA GLY A 51 -2.35 -1.77 -9.25
C GLY A 51 -0.86 -2.00 -8.97
N LEU A 52 -0.32 -3.08 -9.52
CA LEU A 52 1.10 -3.41 -9.54
C LEU A 52 1.68 -3.08 -10.91
N THR A 53 2.57 -2.10 -10.96
CA THR A 53 3.29 -1.75 -12.20
C THR A 53 4.25 -2.86 -12.65
N PRO A 54 4.72 -2.87 -13.91
CA PRO A 54 5.72 -3.82 -14.39
C PRO A 54 6.95 -3.98 -13.48
N ARG A 55 7.41 -2.86 -12.91
CA ARG A 55 8.54 -2.89 -11.96
C ARG A 55 8.17 -3.62 -10.67
N ALA A 56 6.97 -3.39 -10.12
CA ALA A 56 6.51 -4.09 -8.93
C ALA A 56 6.34 -5.59 -9.18
N VAL A 57 5.79 -5.97 -10.34
CA VAL A 57 5.66 -7.37 -10.76
C VAL A 57 7.02 -8.05 -10.84
N HIS A 58 8.02 -7.39 -11.44
CA HIS A 58 9.39 -7.93 -11.49
C HIS A 58 9.96 -8.14 -10.08
N GLN A 59 9.86 -7.15 -9.19
CA GLN A 59 10.38 -7.27 -7.83
C GLN A 59 9.73 -8.41 -7.03
N LEU A 60 8.41 -8.59 -7.18
CA LEU A 60 7.70 -9.71 -6.57
C LEU A 60 8.08 -11.05 -7.21
N GLY A 61 8.37 -11.06 -8.51
CA GLY A 61 8.91 -12.21 -9.23
C GLY A 61 10.28 -12.65 -8.70
N GLU A 62 11.20 -11.70 -8.46
CA GLU A 62 12.50 -11.96 -7.81
C GLU A 62 12.35 -12.54 -6.39
N MET A 63 11.22 -12.27 -5.74
CA MET A 63 10.85 -12.88 -4.45
C MET A 63 10.16 -14.24 -4.61
N GLY A 64 10.03 -14.78 -5.83
CA GLY A 64 9.41 -16.08 -6.11
C GLY A 64 7.89 -16.08 -6.18
N LEU A 65 7.24 -14.92 -6.30
CA LEU A 65 5.77 -14.77 -6.27
C LEU A 65 5.10 -14.75 -7.65
N THR A 66 5.81 -15.09 -8.72
CA THR A 66 5.28 -15.03 -10.10
C THR A 66 4.03 -15.89 -10.30
N GLU A 67 4.04 -17.11 -9.78
CA GLU A 67 2.89 -18.02 -9.91
C GLU A 67 1.68 -17.52 -9.15
N GLN A 68 1.88 -17.01 -7.94
CA GLN A 68 0.80 -16.44 -7.13
C GLN A 68 0.16 -15.23 -7.82
N LEU A 69 0.99 -14.34 -8.40
CA LEU A 69 0.52 -13.16 -9.12
C LEU A 69 -0.27 -13.51 -10.38
N SER A 70 0.07 -14.61 -11.06
CA SER A 70 -0.62 -15.02 -12.31
C SER A 70 -2.10 -15.35 -12.13
N LYS A 71 -2.58 -15.53 -10.89
CA LYS A 71 -3.98 -15.79 -10.53
C LYS A 71 -4.85 -14.53 -10.49
N TYR A 72 -4.23 -13.35 -10.54
CA TYR A 72 -4.91 -12.07 -10.44
C TYR A 72 -5.12 -11.41 -11.81
N HIS A 73 -5.97 -10.38 -11.81
CA HIS A 73 -6.27 -9.67 -13.04
C HIS A 73 -5.03 -9.01 -13.63
N ARG A 74 -4.71 -9.41 -14.87
CA ARG A 74 -3.58 -8.88 -15.64
C ARG A 74 -4.04 -7.73 -16.51
N TYR A 75 -3.30 -6.62 -16.49
CA TYR A 75 -3.56 -5.48 -17.36
C TYR A 75 -2.31 -5.11 -18.21
N HIS A 76 -2.55 -4.45 -19.37
CA HIS A 76 -1.53 -4.23 -20.38
C HIS A 76 -0.93 -2.83 -20.39
N GLY A 77 -1.60 -1.87 -19.77
CA GLY A 77 -1.15 -0.48 -19.79
C GLY A 77 -2.08 0.47 -19.07
N LEU A 78 -1.88 1.74 -19.32
CA LEU A 78 -2.66 2.84 -18.74
C LEU A 78 -3.61 3.43 -19.79
N ARG A 79 -4.88 3.56 -19.47
CA ARG A 79 -5.83 4.40 -20.17
C ARG A 79 -5.88 5.75 -19.47
N ALA A 80 -5.41 6.80 -20.13
CA ALA A 80 -5.52 8.18 -19.65
C ALA A 80 -6.76 8.83 -20.27
N THR A 81 -7.63 9.39 -19.43
CA THR A 81 -8.83 10.09 -19.87
C THR A 81 -8.82 11.53 -19.39
N GLY A 82 -9.39 12.44 -20.16
CA GLY A 82 -9.53 13.83 -19.77
C GLY A 82 -9.97 14.73 -20.93
N MET A 83 -10.73 15.77 -20.62
CA MET A 83 -11.20 16.77 -21.60
C MET A 83 -11.91 16.15 -22.83
N GLY A 84 -12.67 15.07 -22.60
CA GLY A 84 -13.37 14.33 -23.65
C GLY A 84 -12.45 13.52 -24.57
N ARG A 85 -11.21 13.28 -24.19
CA ARG A 85 -10.24 12.46 -24.93
C ARG A 85 -9.82 11.25 -24.12
N GLU A 86 -9.43 10.20 -24.84
CA GLU A 86 -8.90 8.96 -24.27
C GLU A 86 -7.63 8.57 -25.02
N LEU A 87 -6.65 8.09 -24.28
CA LEU A 87 -5.37 7.62 -24.80
C LEU A 87 -4.97 6.33 -24.08
N GLU A 88 -4.84 5.24 -24.83
CA GLU A 88 -4.32 3.97 -24.34
C GLU A 88 -2.81 3.89 -24.54
N LEU A 89 -2.12 3.69 -23.45
CA LEU A 89 -0.66 3.63 -23.38
C LEU A 89 -0.24 2.22 -22.93
N GLN A 90 0.10 1.38 -23.88
CA GLN A 90 0.61 0.05 -23.57
C GLN A 90 1.99 0.16 -22.91
N TRP A 91 2.25 -0.73 -21.92
CA TRP A 91 3.58 -0.83 -21.34
C TRP A 91 4.60 -1.22 -22.42
N PRO A 92 5.69 -0.46 -22.57
CA PRO A 92 6.71 -0.79 -23.57
C PRO A 92 7.41 -2.11 -23.24
N SER A 93 7.94 -2.76 -24.26
CA SER A 93 8.87 -3.87 -24.05
C SER A 93 10.13 -3.37 -23.34
N HIS A 94 10.61 -4.15 -22.37
CA HIS A 94 11.79 -3.83 -21.60
C HIS A 94 12.60 -5.10 -21.35
N SER A 95 13.93 -4.99 -21.29
CA SER A 95 14.83 -6.15 -21.10
C SER A 95 14.72 -6.81 -19.73
N VAL A 96 14.24 -6.10 -18.72
CA VAL A 96 14.15 -6.56 -17.33
C VAL A 96 12.69 -6.66 -16.86
N TYR A 97 11.83 -5.69 -17.19
CA TYR A 97 10.48 -5.64 -16.68
C TYR A 97 9.47 -6.27 -17.63
N PRO A 98 8.45 -6.98 -17.14
CA PRO A 98 7.37 -7.46 -18.00
C PRO A 98 6.58 -6.29 -18.59
N SER A 99 5.94 -6.51 -19.75
CA SER A 99 5.08 -5.51 -20.38
C SER A 99 3.63 -5.58 -19.89
N HIS A 100 3.43 -5.88 -18.62
CA HIS A 100 2.12 -5.96 -17.98
C HIS A 100 2.21 -5.68 -16.48
N GLY A 101 1.07 -5.38 -15.90
CA GLY A 101 0.88 -5.30 -14.46
C GLY A 101 -0.20 -6.27 -13.99
N TYR A 102 -0.45 -6.27 -12.69
CA TYR A 102 -1.56 -6.98 -12.05
C TYR A 102 -2.33 -6.05 -11.13
N VAL A 103 -3.62 -6.29 -10.99
CA VAL A 103 -4.43 -5.65 -9.94
C VAL A 103 -4.64 -6.68 -8.84
N VAL A 104 -4.11 -6.39 -7.65
CA VAL A 104 -4.16 -7.27 -6.49
C VAL A 104 -4.61 -6.47 -5.28
N ARG A 105 -5.74 -6.84 -4.68
CA ARG A 105 -6.24 -6.15 -3.48
C ARG A 105 -5.17 -6.14 -2.40
N ARG A 106 -4.96 -5.00 -1.78
CA ARG A 106 -3.94 -4.83 -0.75
C ARG A 106 -4.07 -5.81 0.42
N ARG A 107 -5.28 -6.23 0.75
CA ARG A 107 -5.49 -7.24 1.79
C ARG A 107 -4.82 -8.57 1.45
N GLU A 108 -4.84 -8.95 0.17
CA GLU A 108 -4.25 -10.20 -0.34
C GLU A 108 -2.75 -10.04 -0.62
N LEU A 109 -2.37 -8.94 -1.27
CA LEU A 109 -0.97 -8.65 -1.55
C LEU A 109 -0.13 -8.56 -0.28
N ASP A 110 -0.61 -7.79 0.72
CA ASP A 110 0.14 -7.58 1.95
C ASP A 110 0.32 -8.89 2.71
N GLN A 111 -0.70 -9.75 2.76
CA GLN A 111 -0.62 -11.08 3.34
C GLN A 111 0.35 -11.98 2.58
N MET A 112 0.23 -12.05 1.25
CA MET A 112 1.08 -12.87 0.38
C MET A 112 2.57 -12.54 0.59
N VAL A 113 2.92 -11.26 0.62
CA VAL A 113 4.32 -10.83 0.80
C VAL A 113 4.81 -11.11 2.21
N ALA A 114 3.95 -10.95 3.23
CA ALA A 114 4.28 -11.25 4.62
C ALA A 114 4.49 -12.76 4.85
N GLU A 115 3.62 -13.60 4.31
CA GLU A 115 3.76 -15.07 4.36
C GLU A 115 5.01 -15.55 3.63
N ASN A 116 5.35 -14.91 2.52
CA ASN A 116 6.58 -15.20 1.78
C ASN A 116 7.83 -14.85 2.60
N ALA A 117 7.81 -13.77 3.37
CA ALA A 117 8.89 -13.45 4.30
C ALA A 117 9.05 -14.52 5.39
N VAL A 118 7.93 -15.01 5.93
CA VAL A 118 7.92 -16.11 6.91
C VAL A 118 8.47 -17.39 6.29
N ALA A 119 8.05 -17.74 5.08
CA ALA A 119 8.57 -18.91 4.35
C ALA A 119 10.08 -18.81 4.07
N ALA A 120 10.63 -17.60 3.96
CA ALA A 120 12.07 -17.36 3.83
C ALA A 120 12.83 -17.43 5.16
N GLY A 121 12.14 -17.54 6.30
CA GLY A 121 12.74 -17.66 7.63
C GLY A 121 12.55 -16.45 8.55
N ALA A 122 11.82 -15.42 8.14
CA ALA A 122 11.51 -14.28 9.02
C ALA A 122 10.49 -14.67 10.10
N THR A 123 10.65 -14.14 11.31
CA THR A 123 9.65 -14.20 12.37
C THR A 123 8.64 -13.08 12.18
N LEU A 124 7.35 -13.38 12.11
CA LEU A 124 6.27 -12.39 11.97
C LEU A 124 5.40 -12.37 13.22
N LEU A 125 5.36 -11.25 13.92
CA LEU A 125 4.52 -11.00 15.09
C LEU A 125 3.37 -10.06 14.72
N THR A 126 2.20 -10.62 14.42
CA THR A 126 0.97 -9.85 14.16
C THR A 126 0.27 -9.46 15.46
N GLY A 127 -0.50 -8.37 15.45
CA GLY A 127 -1.15 -7.84 16.67
C GLY A 127 -0.15 -7.23 17.66
N HIS A 128 1.02 -6.84 17.19
CA HIS A 128 2.10 -6.24 17.95
C HIS A 128 2.39 -4.83 17.43
N GLU A 129 2.09 -3.81 18.23
CA GLU A 129 2.32 -2.41 17.88
C GLU A 129 3.64 -1.92 18.49
N ALA A 130 4.58 -1.50 17.65
CA ALA A 130 5.76 -0.81 18.12
C ALA A 130 5.39 0.61 18.58
N LEU A 131 5.66 0.94 19.84
CA LEU A 131 5.32 2.21 20.46
C LEU A 131 6.51 3.18 20.41
N ASP A 132 7.55 2.88 21.18
CA ASP A 132 8.68 3.75 21.42
C ASP A 132 10.00 3.06 21.07
N PRO A 133 10.99 3.79 20.53
CA PRO A 133 12.31 3.25 20.31
C PRO A 133 13.05 3.00 21.63
N VAL A 134 13.75 1.88 21.71
CA VAL A 134 14.74 1.62 22.74
C VAL A 134 16.07 2.24 22.28
N ILE A 135 16.57 3.21 23.02
CA ILE A 135 17.80 3.94 22.67
C ILE A 135 18.87 3.64 23.73
N ASP A 136 20.05 3.21 23.26
CA ASP A 136 21.23 3.04 24.08
C ASP A 136 22.39 3.82 23.45
N ARG A 137 23.00 4.73 24.23
CA ARG A 137 24.14 5.57 23.82
C ARG A 137 23.92 6.31 22.49
N GLY A 138 22.68 6.75 22.23
CA GLY A 138 22.31 7.47 21.02
C GLY A 138 21.99 6.58 19.81
N PHE A 139 22.06 5.26 19.94
CA PHE A 139 21.69 4.30 18.91
C PHE A 139 20.35 3.66 19.19
N VAL A 140 19.53 3.47 18.14
CA VAL A 140 18.29 2.70 18.25
C VAL A 140 18.66 1.23 18.37
N ARG A 141 18.24 0.59 19.46
CA ARG A 141 18.57 -0.79 19.81
C ARG A 141 17.35 -1.69 19.93
N GLY A 142 16.22 -1.25 19.42
CA GLY A 142 14.99 -2.02 19.46
C GLY A 142 13.76 -1.17 19.61
N ALA A 143 12.68 -1.78 20.07
CA ALA A 143 11.40 -1.13 20.31
C ALA A 143 10.69 -1.69 21.55
N THR A 144 9.93 -0.83 22.24
CA THR A 144 8.87 -1.26 23.11
C THR A 144 7.67 -1.63 22.26
N VAL A 145 7.16 -2.85 22.41
CA VAL A 145 6.08 -3.41 21.60
C VAL A 145 4.91 -3.76 22.51
N GLN A 146 3.69 -3.39 22.11
CA GLN A 146 2.45 -3.71 22.81
C GLN A 146 1.64 -4.73 22.04
N THR A 147 1.16 -5.75 22.74
CA THR A 147 0.22 -6.74 22.22
C THR A 147 -1.23 -6.26 22.35
N LYS A 148 -2.17 -6.94 21.69
CA LYS A 148 -3.60 -6.57 21.71
C LYS A 148 -4.22 -6.56 23.11
N ASP A 149 -3.71 -7.37 24.03
CA ASP A 149 -4.17 -7.43 25.43
C ASP A 149 -3.60 -6.32 26.30
N GLY A 150 -2.80 -5.42 25.71
CA GLY A 150 -2.16 -4.29 26.40
C GLY A 150 -0.84 -4.64 27.05
N THR A 151 -0.38 -5.89 27.01
CA THR A 151 0.93 -6.28 27.55
C THR A 151 2.04 -5.62 26.72
N THR A 152 3.02 -5.05 27.40
CA THR A 152 4.20 -4.46 26.76
C THR A 152 5.44 -5.30 27.03
N LYS A 153 6.30 -5.43 26.01
CA LYS A 153 7.61 -6.08 26.07
C LYS A 153 8.63 -5.31 25.27
N GLN A 154 9.90 -5.49 25.53
CA GLN A 154 10.96 -4.97 24.68
C GLN A 154 11.44 -6.04 23.69
N ILE A 155 11.69 -5.58 22.47
CA ILE A 155 12.41 -6.38 21.46
C ILE A 155 13.70 -5.63 21.19
N THR A 156 14.82 -6.26 21.50
CA THR A 156 16.15 -5.72 21.24
C THR A 156 16.66 -6.15 19.88
N ALA A 157 17.39 -5.27 19.19
CA ALA A 157 17.95 -5.56 17.87
C ALA A 157 19.24 -4.79 17.61
N ARG A 158 20.10 -5.31 16.74
CA ARG A 158 21.28 -4.59 16.27
C ARG A 158 20.92 -3.46 15.31
N TYR A 159 19.89 -3.69 14.47
CA TYR A 159 19.36 -2.72 13.53
C TYR A 159 17.82 -2.68 13.59
N VAL A 160 17.25 -1.52 13.30
CA VAL A 160 15.80 -1.33 13.20
C VAL A 160 15.45 -0.74 11.86
N VAL A 161 14.57 -1.43 11.12
CA VAL A 161 14.00 -0.97 9.85
C VAL A 161 12.61 -0.42 10.12
N VAL A 162 12.41 0.88 9.92
CA VAL A 162 11.12 1.54 10.14
C VAL A 162 10.32 1.54 8.83
N ALA A 163 9.30 0.70 8.76
CA ALA A 163 8.44 0.47 7.59
C ALA A 163 6.93 0.57 7.92
N ASP A 164 6.55 1.35 8.93
CA ASP A 164 5.19 1.47 9.46
C ASP A 164 4.29 2.45 8.66
N GLY A 165 4.77 2.89 7.50
CA GLY A 165 4.00 3.59 6.47
C GLY A 165 4.05 5.10 6.55
N ALA A 166 3.27 5.77 5.69
CA ALA A 166 3.31 7.22 5.49
C ALA A 166 3.02 8.05 6.76
N ASN A 167 2.29 7.48 7.71
CA ASN A 167 1.96 8.11 8.99
C ASN A 167 2.80 7.53 10.15
N SER A 168 4.03 7.13 9.86
CA SER A 168 4.95 6.51 10.80
C SER A 168 4.93 7.20 12.18
N ARG A 169 4.49 6.47 13.19
CA ARG A 169 4.53 6.95 14.59
C ARG A 169 5.92 6.72 15.16
N PHE A 170 6.49 5.57 14.86
CA PHE A 170 7.82 5.22 15.32
C PHE A 170 8.89 6.12 14.70
N GLY A 171 8.79 6.42 13.39
CA GLY A 171 9.68 7.37 12.74
C GLY A 171 9.62 8.78 13.36
N ARG A 172 8.40 9.22 13.75
CA ARG A 172 8.28 10.51 14.47
C ARG A 172 8.97 10.52 15.83
N ALA A 173 8.92 9.43 16.57
CA ALA A 173 9.64 9.30 17.83
C ALA A 173 11.17 9.36 17.65
N LEU A 174 11.65 9.06 16.43
CA LEU A 174 13.05 9.19 16.02
C LEU A 174 13.38 10.55 15.37
N GLY A 175 12.44 11.50 15.36
CA GLY A 175 12.66 12.82 14.78
C GLY A 175 12.42 12.92 13.28
N THR A 176 11.82 11.90 12.64
CA THR A 176 11.45 11.96 11.22
C THR A 176 10.07 12.63 11.08
N PHE A 177 10.05 13.85 10.57
CA PHE A 177 8.82 14.61 10.39
C PHE A 177 8.56 14.86 8.91
N ARG A 178 7.26 14.93 8.56
CA ARG A 178 6.86 15.51 7.29
C ARG A 178 7.13 17.01 7.33
N THR A 179 7.89 17.51 6.39
CA THR A 179 8.07 18.94 6.19
C THR A 179 6.74 19.54 5.73
N ARG A 180 6.25 20.59 6.41
CA ARG A 180 4.92 21.17 6.15
C ARG A 180 4.80 21.78 4.76
N GLU A 181 5.92 22.27 4.24
CA GLU A 181 6.02 22.89 2.91
C GLU A 181 6.01 21.86 1.78
N TRP A 182 6.25 20.59 2.08
CA TRP A 182 6.26 19.55 1.04
C TRP A 182 4.84 19.14 0.67
N PRO A 183 4.56 19.06 -0.64
CA PRO A 183 3.29 18.55 -1.12
C PRO A 183 3.03 17.11 -0.63
N TYR A 184 1.78 16.85 -0.32
CA TYR A 184 1.33 15.48 -0.08
C TYR A 184 0.00 15.25 -0.78
N GLY A 185 -0.30 13.97 -1.05
CA GLY A 185 -1.58 13.54 -1.57
C GLY A 185 -2.45 12.93 -0.48
N THR A 186 -3.75 13.13 -0.61
CA THR A 186 -4.77 12.33 0.08
C THR A 186 -5.55 11.56 -0.96
N ALA A 187 -5.98 10.35 -0.61
CA ALA A 187 -6.74 9.51 -1.51
C ALA A 187 -7.80 8.71 -0.76
N ILE A 188 -8.91 8.49 -1.43
CA ILE A 188 -10.00 7.62 -0.99
C ILE A 188 -10.40 6.70 -2.13
N ARG A 189 -10.86 5.50 -1.82
CA ARG A 189 -11.35 4.54 -2.81
C ARG A 189 -12.45 3.66 -2.23
N THR A 190 -13.24 3.07 -3.11
CA THR A 190 -14.13 1.97 -2.82
C THR A 190 -14.20 1.01 -4.00
N TYR A 191 -14.95 -0.06 -3.88
CA TYR A 191 -15.19 -1.03 -4.95
C TYR A 191 -16.65 -0.96 -5.38
N TRP A 192 -16.87 -1.08 -6.69
CA TRP A 192 -18.21 -1.22 -7.29
C TRP A 192 -18.26 -2.49 -8.14
N GLU A 193 -19.42 -3.10 -8.19
CA GLU A 193 -19.70 -4.18 -9.13
C GLU A 193 -19.81 -3.61 -10.55
N THR A 194 -19.27 -4.35 -11.53
CA THR A 194 -19.32 -3.97 -12.94
C THR A 194 -19.09 -5.18 -13.84
N PRO A 195 -19.78 -5.28 -14.98
CA PRO A 195 -19.47 -6.26 -16.03
C PRO A 195 -18.09 -6.01 -16.67
N ARG A 196 -17.53 -4.81 -16.52
CA ARG A 196 -16.20 -4.42 -17.04
C ARG A 196 -15.05 -4.75 -16.12
N HIS A 197 -15.25 -5.60 -15.13
CA HIS A 197 -14.24 -5.98 -14.12
C HIS A 197 -12.96 -6.61 -14.72
N ALA A 198 -12.98 -7.06 -15.96
CA ALA A 198 -11.87 -7.68 -16.68
C ALA A 198 -11.31 -6.79 -17.81
N ASP A 199 -11.62 -5.49 -17.83
CA ASP A 199 -11.04 -4.53 -18.80
C ASP A 199 -9.50 -4.59 -18.71
N PRO A 200 -8.78 -4.72 -19.84
CA PRO A 200 -7.34 -4.94 -19.84
C PRO A 200 -6.49 -3.70 -19.53
N TRP A 201 -7.10 -2.59 -19.15
CA TRP A 201 -6.44 -1.33 -18.83
C TRP A 201 -6.77 -0.86 -17.41
N ILE A 202 -5.75 -0.38 -16.71
CA ILE A 202 -6.02 0.51 -15.57
C ILE A 202 -6.23 1.92 -16.09
N GLU A 203 -7.12 2.67 -15.48
CA GLU A 203 -7.49 4.00 -15.96
C GLU A 203 -7.06 5.09 -14.99
N SER A 204 -6.66 6.24 -15.55
CA SER A 204 -6.42 7.48 -14.82
C SER A 204 -7.17 8.63 -15.49
N ALA A 205 -8.13 9.24 -14.77
CA ALA A 205 -8.86 10.43 -15.21
C ALA A 205 -8.15 11.69 -14.69
N LEU A 206 -7.85 12.61 -15.60
CA LEU A 206 -7.09 13.83 -15.33
C LEU A 206 -7.99 15.06 -15.16
N ASP A 207 -9.30 14.91 -15.29
CA ASP A 207 -10.32 15.96 -15.22
C ASP A 207 -11.44 15.64 -14.24
N VAL A 208 -11.08 15.13 -13.07
CA VAL A 208 -12.04 14.89 -11.97
C VAL A 208 -12.73 16.19 -11.61
N LYS A 209 -14.06 16.15 -11.47
CA LYS A 209 -14.90 17.30 -11.13
C LYS A 209 -15.63 17.08 -9.81
N ASP A 210 -15.87 18.17 -9.10
CA ASP A 210 -16.76 18.14 -7.95
C ASP A 210 -18.25 18.04 -8.39
N ARG A 211 -19.16 17.98 -7.42
CA ARG A 211 -20.62 17.91 -7.68
C ARG A 211 -21.18 19.10 -8.46
N ASN A 212 -20.47 20.23 -8.48
CA ASN A 212 -20.85 21.44 -9.20
C ASN A 212 -20.24 21.52 -10.60
N GLY A 213 -19.48 20.49 -11.01
CA GLY A 213 -18.78 20.46 -12.29
C GLY A 213 -17.44 21.21 -12.29
N ASN A 214 -16.94 21.69 -11.16
CA ASN A 214 -15.66 22.38 -11.09
C ASN A 214 -14.50 21.38 -11.16
N PRO A 215 -13.46 21.62 -12.00
CA PRO A 215 -12.30 20.76 -12.06
C PRO A 215 -11.52 20.79 -10.75
N MET A 216 -11.09 19.61 -10.30
CA MET A 216 -10.33 19.43 -9.07
C MET A 216 -8.86 19.11 -9.37
N PRO A 217 -7.90 19.72 -8.64
CA PRO A 217 -6.48 19.46 -8.82
C PRO A 217 -6.09 18.11 -8.21
N GLY A 218 -6.22 17.08 -9.00
CA GLY A 218 -5.98 15.70 -8.61
C GLY A 218 -6.18 14.78 -9.81
N TYR A 219 -6.46 13.52 -9.51
CA TYR A 219 -6.80 12.53 -10.53
C TYR A 219 -7.78 11.51 -9.95
N GLY A 220 -8.58 10.92 -10.84
CA GLY A 220 -9.35 9.72 -10.55
C GLY A 220 -8.64 8.49 -11.09
N TRP A 221 -8.90 7.35 -10.50
CA TRP A 221 -8.46 6.06 -11.06
C TRP A 221 -9.57 5.05 -11.07
N ILE A 222 -9.47 4.11 -12.00
CA ILE A 222 -10.36 2.97 -12.12
C ILE A 222 -9.51 1.74 -12.47
N PHE A 223 -9.47 0.76 -11.58
CA PHE A 223 -8.65 -0.43 -11.74
C PHE A 223 -9.53 -1.68 -11.68
N PRO A 224 -9.74 -2.38 -12.80
CA PRO A 224 -10.46 -3.64 -12.86
C PRO A 224 -9.79 -4.70 -11.99
N VAL A 225 -10.58 -5.38 -11.13
CA VAL A 225 -10.02 -6.36 -10.18
C VAL A 225 -10.06 -7.80 -10.70
N GLY A 226 -10.96 -8.06 -11.68
CA GLY A 226 -11.11 -9.38 -12.27
C GLY A 226 -12.15 -10.27 -11.57
N ASP A 227 -12.68 -9.85 -10.43
CA ASP A 227 -13.58 -10.63 -9.57
C ASP A 227 -15.05 -10.14 -9.57
N GLY A 228 -15.48 -9.49 -10.64
CA GLY A 228 -16.80 -8.85 -10.73
C GLY A 228 -16.78 -7.39 -10.28
N THR A 229 -15.67 -6.87 -9.79
CA THR A 229 -15.57 -5.53 -9.23
C THR A 229 -14.48 -4.67 -9.88
N VAL A 230 -14.59 -3.37 -9.63
CA VAL A 230 -13.61 -2.36 -10.00
C VAL A 230 -13.24 -1.51 -8.79
N ASN A 231 -11.95 -1.21 -8.61
CA ASN A 231 -11.47 -0.26 -7.60
C ASN A 231 -11.50 1.14 -8.20
N ILE A 232 -12.37 2.00 -7.69
CA ILE A 232 -12.46 3.41 -8.11
C ILE A 232 -12.04 4.31 -6.96
N GLY A 233 -11.24 5.29 -7.26
CA GLY A 233 -10.81 6.25 -6.27
C GLY A 233 -10.42 7.60 -6.83
N VAL A 234 -10.22 8.54 -5.93
CA VAL A 234 -9.76 9.88 -6.22
C VAL A 234 -8.59 10.26 -5.32
N GLY A 235 -7.64 10.97 -5.90
CA GLY A 235 -6.50 11.53 -5.19
C GLY A 235 -6.39 13.03 -5.41
N LEU A 236 -6.06 13.76 -4.36
CA LEU A 236 -5.86 15.21 -4.39
C LEU A 236 -4.48 15.57 -3.87
N LEU A 237 -3.87 16.59 -4.46
CA LEU A 237 -2.63 17.18 -3.96
C LEU A 237 -2.92 18.33 -2.99
N SER A 238 -2.12 18.44 -1.94
CA SER A 238 -2.26 19.50 -0.91
C SER A 238 -1.81 20.89 -1.39
N THR A 239 -1.44 21.04 -2.65
CA THR A 239 -0.82 22.25 -3.20
C THR A 239 -1.81 23.35 -3.59
N PHE A 240 -3.10 23.06 -3.62
CA PHE A 240 -4.08 24.08 -3.96
C PHE A 240 -4.71 24.74 -2.72
N ARG A 241 -5.15 25.99 -2.88
CA ARG A 241 -5.59 26.89 -1.81
C ARG A 241 -6.66 26.27 -0.90
N ASP A 242 -7.66 25.63 -1.48
CA ASP A 242 -8.84 25.18 -0.75
C ASP A 242 -8.79 23.66 -0.42
N PHE A 243 -7.60 23.06 -0.44
CA PHE A 243 -7.41 21.64 -0.18
C PHE A 243 -8.11 21.14 1.09
N LYS A 244 -8.05 21.91 2.18
CA LYS A 244 -8.62 21.52 3.48
C LYS A 244 -10.14 21.53 3.52
N SER A 245 -10.81 22.21 2.59
CA SER A 245 -12.27 22.29 2.51
C SER A 245 -12.89 21.14 1.72
N VAL A 246 -12.06 20.36 0.99
CA VAL A 246 -12.57 19.28 0.15
C VAL A 246 -12.97 18.08 0.99
N ASN A 247 -14.24 17.71 0.89
CA ASN A 247 -14.72 16.42 1.37
C ASN A 247 -14.42 15.35 0.31
N THR A 248 -13.43 14.50 0.60
CA THR A 248 -12.98 13.46 -0.34
C THR A 248 -14.05 12.39 -0.60
N THR A 249 -14.94 12.12 0.35
CA THR A 249 -16.07 11.19 0.15
C THR A 249 -17.05 11.73 -0.87
N HIS A 250 -17.41 13.02 -0.77
CA HIS A 250 -18.28 13.68 -1.76
C HIS A 250 -17.62 13.76 -3.14
N LEU A 251 -16.29 13.90 -3.19
CA LEU A 251 -15.57 13.92 -4.45
C LEU A 251 -15.54 12.54 -5.10
N LEU A 252 -15.31 11.47 -4.32
CA LEU A 252 -15.37 10.10 -4.80
C LEU A 252 -16.76 9.76 -5.35
N ASP A 253 -17.81 10.14 -4.64
CA ASP A 253 -19.20 9.98 -5.07
C ASP A 253 -19.47 10.72 -6.40
N ALA A 254 -19.05 11.98 -6.50
CA ALA A 254 -19.19 12.75 -7.74
C ALA A 254 -18.44 12.11 -8.91
N TYR A 255 -17.25 11.58 -8.65
CA TYR A 255 -16.45 10.88 -9.66
C TYR A 255 -17.08 9.55 -10.07
N ALA A 256 -17.63 8.78 -9.13
CA ALA A 256 -18.35 7.55 -9.43
C ALA A 256 -19.55 7.82 -10.36
N HIS A 257 -20.35 8.85 -10.11
CA HIS A 257 -21.43 9.29 -11.00
C HIS A 257 -20.92 9.75 -12.38
N GLN A 258 -19.76 10.44 -12.42
CA GLN A 258 -19.17 10.90 -13.69
C GLN A 258 -18.79 9.73 -14.61
N VAL A 259 -18.43 8.58 -14.06
CA VAL A 259 -17.95 7.41 -14.82
C VAL A 259 -18.97 6.28 -14.89
N ALA A 260 -20.14 6.43 -14.25
CA ALA A 260 -21.13 5.38 -14.06
C ALA A 260 -21.56 4.70 -15.36
N ASP A 261 -21.99 5.47 -16.36
CA ASP A 261 -22.45 4.94 -17.64
C ASP A 261 -21.34 4.18 -18.37
N ARG A 262 -20.12 4.75 -18.37
CA ARG A 262 -19.00 4.17 -19.10
C ARG A 262 -18.47 2.89 -18.45
N TRP A 263 -18.52 2.81 -17.14
CA TRP A 263 -18.08 1.65 -16.37
C TRP A 263 -19.22 0.72 -15.95
N GLU A 264 -20.45 1.03 -16.33
CA GLU A 264 -21.64 0.24 -16.01
C GLU A 264 -21.71 -0.11 -14.50
N ILE A 265 -21.48 0.92 -13.66
CA ILE A 265 -21.59 0.81 -12.20
C ILE A 265 -22.85 1.49 -11.70
N ASP A 266 -23.37 1.03 -10.56
CA ASP A 266 -24.41 1.73 -9.81
C ASP A 266 -23.73 2.52 -8.66
N PRO A 267 -23.66 3.86 -8.75
CA PRO A 267 -23.01 4.68 -7.74
C PRO A 267 -23.88 4.95 -6.50
N THR A 268 -25.15 4.46 -6.46
CA THR A 268 -26.10 4.68 -5.35
C THR A 268 -25.82 3.79 -4.13
#